data_6765fe4f76dbd7f77d1c0bfd6a74c3bc
#
_entry.id   6765fe4f76dbd7f77d1c0bfd6a74c3bc
#
_cell.length_a   1.000
_cell.length_b   1.000
_cell.length_c   1.000
_cell.angle_alpha   90.00
_cell.angle_beta   90.00
_cell.angle_gamma   90.00
#
_symmetry.space_group_name_H-M   'P 1'
#
loop_
_entity.id
_entity.type
_entity.pdbx_description
1 polymer ?
#
loop_
_entity_poly.entity_id
_entity_poly.type
_entity_poly.pdbx_seq_one_letter_code
_entity_poly.pdbx_strand_id
1 'polypeptide(L)'
;LSQRNVVQEQLKTAKIEQNRITAMFNENAATKRQVDEISGKVKVLQQQINSVETQNAPIVNEVKSIDKKKKKINDQLKKSKIINPVKGTVLAQYAEPNEITAYGKPLYKIADLSEMTLRVYFSETQLSSIKVGQEVNVTIDEKDGTKPYKGKISWISSSAEFTPKIIQTREERVNLVYAVKVIVKNDGSLKIGMPAEVKL
;
A
#
# COMPACT_ATOMS: atom_id res chain seq x y z
N LEU A 1 -8.69 -11.27 36.59
CA LEU A 1 -7.67 -12.33 36.48
C LEU A 1 -7.31 -12.91 37.86
N SER A 2 -7.13 -12.11 38.92
CA SER A 2 -6.80 -12.61 40.26
C SER A 2 -7.87 -13.53 40.86
N GLN A 3 -9.13 -13.17 40.73
CA GLN A 3 -10.25 -13.97 41.27
C GLN A 3 -10.36 -15.35 40.58
N ARG A 4 -10.18 -15.42 39.23
CA ARG A 4 -10.12 -16.71 38.53
C ARG A 4 -8.99 -17.60 39.04
N ASN A 5 -7.81 -17.04 39.26
CA ASN A 5 -6.65 -17.79 39.72
C ASN A 5 -6.86 -18.35 41.14
N VAL A 6 -7.49 -17.59 42.04
CA VAL A 6 -7.83 -18.05 43.37
C VAL A 6 -8.77 -19.26 43.32
N VAL A 7 -9.87 -19.17 42.57
CA VAL A 7 -10.83 -20.28 42.43
C VAL A 7 -10.18 -21.47 41.75
N GLN A 8 -9.25 -21.24 40.80
CA GLN A 8 -8.55 -22.31 40.09
C GLN A 8 -7.62 -23.09 41.04
N GLU A 9 -6.91 -22.44 41.97
CA GLU A 9 -6.09 -23.14 42.99
C GLU A 9 -6.97 -23.89 43.99
N GLN A 10 -8.13 -23.31 44.39
CA GLN A 10 -9.09 -24.01 45.23
C GLN A 10 -9.63 -25.29 44.54
N LEU A 11 -9.96 -25.21 43.25
CA LEU A 11 -10.41 -26.35 42.46
C LEU A 11 -9.32 -27.44 42.38
N LYS A 12 -8.05 -27.03 42.19
CA LYS A 12 -6.91 -27.97 42.17
C LYS A 12 -6.77 -28.73 43.47
N THR A 13 -6.86 -28.03 44.60
CA THR A 13 -6.80 -28.63 45.93
C THR A 13 -7.99 -29.55 46.15
N ALA A 14 -9.22 -29.15 45.79
CA ALA A 14 -10.41 -29.98 45.91
C ALA A 14 -10.36 -31.22 45.01
N LYS A 15 -9.75 -31.20 43.85
CA LYS A 15 -9.56 -32.39 42.98
C LYS A 15 -8.53 -33.37 43.60
N ILE A 16 -7.47 -32.88 44.22
CA ILE A 16 -6.50 -33.73 44.91
C ILE A 16 -7.23 -34.48 46.08
N GLU A 17 -8.02 -33.75 46.85
CA GLU A 17 -8.82 -34.34 47.93
C GLU A 17 -9.86 -35.32 47.42
N GLN A 18 -10.54 -35.01 46.31
CA GLN A 18 -11.48 -35.94 45.68
C GLN A 18 -10.82 -37.25 45.29
N ASN A 19 -9.61 -37.20 44.69
CA ASN A 19 -8.87 -38.40 44.32
C ASN A 19 -8.51 -39.23 45.57
N ARG A 20 -8.10 -38.59 46.66
CA ARG A 20 -7.76 -39.23 47.91
C ARG A 20 -8.98 -39.94 48.53
N ILE A 21 -10.12 -39.22 48.66
CA ILE A 21 -11.34 -39.78 49.22
C ILE A 21 -11.88 -40.92 48.36
N THR A 22 -11.77 -40.79 47.04
CA THR A 22 -12.20 -41.83 46.08
C THR A 22 -11.33 -43.11 46.26
N ALA A 23 -10.02 -42.97 46.43
CA ALA A 23 -9.12 -44.08 46.69
C ALA A 23 -9.49 -44.78 48.03
N MET A 24 -9.68 -43.99 49.07
CA MET A 24 -10.09 -44.51 50.39
C MET A 24 -11.47 -45.22 50.33
N PHE A 25 -12.42 -44.71 49.50
CA PHE A 25 -13.72 -45.36 49.30
C PHE A 25 -13.55 -46.73 48.64
N ASN A 26 -12.70 -46.84 47.65
CA ASN A 26 -12.43 -48.11 46.97
C ASN A 26 -11.78 -49.17 47.92
N GLU A 27 -11.08 -48.69 48.94
CA GLU A 27 -10.48 -49.53 50.02
C GLU A 27 -11.44 -49.73 51.21
N ASN A 28 -12.70 -49.33 51.11
CA ASN A 28 -13.72 -49.37 52.19
C ASN A 28 -13.35 -48.48 53.42
N ALA A 29 -12.45 -47.52 53.27
CA ALA A 29 -12.03 -46.63 54.35
C ALA A 29 -12.69 -45.25 54.33
N ALA A 30 -13.64 -45.01 53.39
CA ALA A 30 -14.44 -43.79 53.31
C ALA A 30 -15.90 -44.16 52.96
N THR A 31 -16.83 -43.24 53.27
CA THR A 31 -18.29 -43.42 52.99
C THR A 31 -18.66 -42.81 51.64
N LYS A 32 -19.68 -43.35 51.01
CA LYS A 32 -20.24 -42.77 49.76
C LYS A 32 -20.64 -41.33 49.95
N ARG A 33 -21.18 -40.96 51.11
CA ARG A 33 -21.51 -39.57 51.45
C ARG A 33 -20.32 -38.62 51.32
N GLN A 34 -19.10 -39.01 51.78
CA GLN A 34 -17.91 -38.23 51.65
C GLN A 34 -17.47 -38.04 50.19
N VAL A 35 -17.63 -39.09 49.36
CA VAL A 35 -17.34 -38.98 47.92
C VAL A 35 -18.32 -38.00 47.24
N ASP A 36 -19.61 -38.09 47.57
CA ASP A 36 -20.63 -37.23 47.01
C ASP A 36 -20.43 -35.77 47.42
N GLU A 37 -20.04 -35.50 48.68
CA GLU A 37 -19.78 -34.18 49.21
C GLU A 37 -18.58 -33.51 48.52
N ILE A 38 -17.44 -34.20 48.38
CA ILE A 38 -16.27 -33.64 47.70
C ILE A 38 -16.51 -33.46 46.19
N SER A 39 -17.27 -34.36 45.58
CA SER A 39 -17.65 -34.25 44.15
C SER A 39 -18.55 -33.01 43.92
N GLY A 40 -19.50 -32.78 44.84
CA GLY A 40 -20.33 -31.57 44.84
C GLY A 40 -19.47 -30.29 44.96
N LYS A 41 -18.50 -30.29 45.86
CA LYS A 41 -17.58 -29.13 46.03
C LYS A 41 -16.75 -28.86 44.76
N VAL A 42 -16.21 -29.91 44.12
CA VAL A 42 -15.47 -29.76 42.84
C VAL A 42 -16.36 -29.19 41.75
N LYS A 43 -17.64 -29.65 41.66
CA LYS A 43 -18.62 -29.17 40.69
C LYS A 43 -18.95 -27.68 40.92
N VAL A 44 -19.13 -27.25 42.15
CA VAL A 44 -19.40 -25.85 42.52
C VAL A 44 -18.21 -24.95 42.13
N LEU A 45 -16.98 -25.36 42.46
CA LEU A 45 -15.79 -24.59 42.09
C LEU A 45 -15.61 -24.49 40.57
N GLN A 46 -15.93 -25.55 39.83
CA GLN A 46 -15.91 -25.53 38.37
C GLN A 46 -16.93 -24.53 37.78
N GLN A 47 -18.13 -24.48 38.35
CA GLN A 47 -19.16 -23.53 37.96
C GLN A 47 -18.77 -22.09 38.29
N GLN A 48 -18.08 -21.86 39.42
CA GLN A 48 -17.55 -20.53 39.75
C GLN A 48 -16.50 -20.04 38.74
N ILE A 49 -15.59 -20.91 38.28
CA ILE A 49 -14.65 -20.56 37.21
C ILE A 49 -15.40 -20.18 35.93
N ASN A 50 -16.35 -20.99 35.49
CA ASN A 50 -17.16 -20.73 34.30
C ASN A 50 -17.88 -19.36 34.40
N SER A 51 -18.44 -19.04 35.58
CA SER A 51 -19.10 -17.75 35.82
C SER A 51 -18.14 -16.56 35.69
N VAL A 52 -16.94 -16.67 36.30
CA VAL A 52 -15.92 -15.63 36.21
C VAL A 52 -15.42 -15.46 34.77
N GLU A 53 -15.26 -16.55 34.02
CA GLU A 53 -14.86 -16.49 32.60
C GLU A 53 -15.92 -15.84 31.73
N THR A 54 -17.21 -16.16 31.97
CA THR A 54 -18.34 -15.53 31.26
C THR A 54 -18.41 -14.03 31.54
N GLN A 55 -18.14 -13.60 32.78
CA GLN A 55 -18.11 -12.18 33.15
C GLN A 55 -16.91 -11.44 32.58
N ASN A 56 -15.78 -12.09 32.39
CA ASN A 56 -14.59 -11.50 31.79
C ASN A 56 -14.63 -11.39 30.27
N ALA A 57 -15.39 -12.25 29.59
CA ALA A 57 -15.46 -12.28 28.14
C ALA A 57 -15.90 -10.93 27.49
N PRO A 58 -16.93 -10.24 27.98
CA PRO A 58 -17.30 -8.91 27.48
C PRO A 58 -16.19 -7.88 27.63
N ILE A 59 -15.51 -7.87 28.79
CA ILE A 59 -14.42 -6.94 29.07
C ILE A 59 -13.26 -7.13 28.09
N VAL A 60 -12.89 -8.38 27.82
CA VAL A 60 -11.84 -8.71 26.83
C VAL A 60 -12.25 -8.24 25.43
N ASN A 61 -13.52 -8.40 25.06
CA ASN A 61 -14.03 -7.95 23.77
C ASN A 61 -14.06 -6.40 23.67
N GLU A 62 -14.39 -5.72 24.76
CA GLU A 62 -14.36 -4.27 24.83
C GLU A 62 -12.92 -3.73 24.66
N VAL A 63 -11.94 -4.30 25.34
CA VAL A 63 -10.51 -3.96 25.17
C VAL A 63 -10.08 -4.14 23.71
N LYS A 64 -10.44 -5.27 23.06
CA LYS A 64 -10.16 -5.48 21.65
C LYS A 64 -10.82 -4.43 20.74
N SER A 65 -12.04 -4.02 21.08
CA SER A 65 -12.75 -2.95 20.34
C SER A 65 -12.03 -1.60 20.47
N ILE A 66 -11.60 -1.25 21.68
CA ILE A 66 -10.85 -0.02 21.95
C ILE A 66 -9.52 -0.04 21.20
N ASP A 67 -8.79 -1.16 21.19
CA ASP A 67 -7.55 -1.29 20.43
C ASP A 67 -7.75 -1.09 18.91
N LYS A 68 -8.85 -1.61 18.37
CA LYS A 68 -9.21 -1.36 16.96
C LYS A 68 -9.52 0.12 16.70
N LYS A 69 -10.24 0.79 17.61
CA LYS A 69 -10.51 2.23 17.53
C LYS A 69 -9.21 3.03 17.57
N LYS A 70 -8.30 2.71 18.51
CA LYS A 70 -6.97 3.32 18.62
C LYS A 70 -6.16 3.17 17.33
N LYS A 71 -6.13 1.97 16.73
CA LYS A 71 -5.45 1.75 15.44
C LYS A 71 -6.03 2.62 14.34
N LYS A 72 -7.38 2.71 14.25
CA LYS A 72 -8.06 3.56 13.26
C LYS A 72 -7.69 5.03 13.43
N ILE A 73 -7.70 5.55 14.66
CA ILE A 73 -7.34 6.94 14.96
C ILE A 73 -5.87 7.21 14.60
N ASN A 74 -4.96 6.31 14.97
CA ASN A 74 -3.55 6.43 14.61
C ASN A 74 -3.33 6.43 13.09
N ASP A 75 -4.10 5.64 12.35
CA ASP A 75 -4.04 5.60 10.88
C ASP A 75 -4.55 6.91 10.27
N GLN A 76 -5.63 7.47 10.82
CA GLN A 76 -6.12 8.80 10.43
C GLN A 76 -5.09 9.90 10.73
N LEU A 77 -4.44 9.83 11.91
CA LEU A 77 -3.38 10.77 12.27
C LEU A 77 -2.17 10.68 11.34
N LYS A 78 -1.75 9.47 10.95
CA LYS A 78 -0.70 9.29 9.95
C LYS A 78 -1.09 9.87 8.59
N LYS A 79 -2.33 9.67 8.17
CA LYS A 79 -2.85 10.20 6.89
C LYS A 79 -3.07 11.70 6.89
N SER A 80 -3.21 12.34 8.06
CA SER A 80 -3.30 13.81 8.16
C SER A 80 -1.96 14.50 7.87
N LYS A 81 -0.84 13.78 7.99
CA LYS A 81 0.48 14.26 7.58
C LYS A 81 0.77 13.77 6.16
N ILE A 82 0.53 14.65 5.19
CA ILE A 82 0.79 14.35 3.78
C ILE A 82 2.29 14.39 3.53
N ILE A 83 2.86 13.26 3.17
CA ILE A 83 4.28 13.11 2.83
C ILE A 83 4.38 12.85 1.33
N ASN A 84 5.29 13.56 0.69
CA ASN A 84 5.59 13.34 -0.71
C ASN A 84 6.14 11.92 -0.95
N PRO A 85 5.48 11.07 -1.78
CA PRO A 85 5.89 9.69 -1.99
C PRO A 85 7.11 9.52 -2.89
N VAL A 86 7.45 10.55 -3.66
CA VAL A 86 8.55 10.52 -4.66
C VAL A 86 9.42 11.76 -4.54
N LYS A 87 10.69 11.62 -4.88
CA LYS A 87 11.58 12.78 -5.09
C LYS A 87 11.24 13.38 -6.45
N GLY A 88 11.21 14.71 -6.53
CA GLY A 88 10.92 15.37 -7.80
C GLY A 88 10.73 16.86 -7.65
N THR A 89 10.42 17.51 -8.77
CA THR A 89 10.13 18.93 -8.86
C THR A 89 8.63 19.17 -8.82
N VAL A 90 8.18 20.12 -8.03
CA VAL A 90 6.77 20.55 -8.01
C VAL A 90 6.48 21.30 -9.31
N LEU A 91 5.58 20.77 -10.11
CA LEU A 91 5.20 21.36 -11.39
C LEU A 91 4.02 22.33 -11.26
N ALA A 92 3.11 22.05 -10.34
CA ALA A 92 1.96 22.90 -10.06
C ALA A 92 1.54 22.71 -8.60
N GLN A 93 1.12 23.77 -7.98
CA GLN A 93 0.51 23.80 -6.65
C GLN A 93 -0.96 24.18 -6.83
N TYR A 94 -1.85 23.41 -6.19
CA TYR A 94 -3.31 23.56 -6.32
C TYR A 94 -3.96 24.01 -5.01
N ALA A 95 -3.22 24.00 -3.91
CA ALA A 95 -3.71 24.46 -2.61
C ALA A 95 -2.61 25.22 -1.88
N GLU A 96 -3.00 26.32 -1.23
CA GLU A 96 -2.13 27.15 -0.41
C GLU A 96 -2.18 26.73 1.07
N PRO A 97 -1.15 27.06 1.86
CA PRO A 97 -1.18 26.86 3.30
C PRO A 97 -2.40 27.55 3.94
N ASN A 98 -3.08 26.85 4.85
CA ASN A 98 -4.33 27.27 5.53
C ASN A 98 -5.59 27.28 4.64
N GLU A 99 -5.52 26.78 3.42
CA GLU A 99 -6.70 26.61 2.58
C GLU A 99 -7.44 25.31 2.94
N ILE A 100 -8.77 25.37 2.93
CA ILE A 100 -9.62 24.20 3.17
C ILE A 100 -9.67 23.36 1.89
N THR A 101 -9.19 22.12 1.97
CA THR A 101 -9.21 21.17 0.87
C THR A 101 -10.20 20.04 1.15
N ALA A 102 -10.81 19.49 0.10
CA ALA A 102 -11.68 18.32 0.20
C ALA A 102 -10.90 17.03 -0.05
N TYR A 103 -11.42 15.92 0.50
CA TYR A 103 -10.86 14.60 0.25
C TYR A 103 -10.84 14.28 -1.26
N GLY A 104 -9.68 13.82 -1.75
CA GLY A 104 -9.48 13.49 -3.17
C GLY A 104 -9.06 14.66 -4.06
N LYS A 105 -9.02 15.89 -3.57
CA LYS A 105 -8.45 17.00 -4.33
C LYS A 105 -6.91 16.94 -4.36
N PRO A 106 -6.27 17.12 -5.52
CA PRO A 106 -4.82 17.20 -5.60
C PRO A 106 -4.33 18.47 -4.91
N LEU A 107 -3.26 18.38 -4.13
CA LEU A 107 -2.63 19.53 -3.48
C LEU A 107 -1.53 20.12 -4.37
N TYR A 108 -0.78 19.28 -5.04
CA TYR A 108 0.29 19.68 -5.96
C TYR A 108 0.59 18.54 -6.95
N LYS A 109 1.23 18.88 -8.06
CA LYS A 109 1.71 17.95 -9.08
C LYS A 109 3.23 17.89 -9.01
N ILE A 110 3.78 16.68 -8.82
CA ILE A 110 5.21 16.42 -8.78
C ILE A 110 5.61 15.51 -9.94
N ALA A 111 6.77 15.75 -10.53
CA ALA A 111 7.39 14.84 -11.47
C ALA A 111 8.88 14.71 -11.19
N ASP A 112 9.40 13.51 -11.42
CA ASP A 112 10.83 13.29 -11.53
C ASP A 112 11.28 13.76 -12.91
N LEU A 113 12.13 14.77 -12.94
CA LEU A 113 12.66 15.36 -14.16
C LEU A 113 14.08 14.89 -14.48
N SER A 114 14.60 13.87 -13.80
CA SER A 114 15.93 13.30 -14.07
C SER A 114 16.01 12.63 -15.45
N GLU A 115 14.89 12.12 -15.92
CA GLU A 115 14.74 11.57 -17.26
C GLU A 115 13.52 12.20 -17.95
N MET A 116 13.71 12.57 -19.23
CA MET A 116 12.65 13.12 -20.06
C MET A 116 12.26 12.12 -21.14
N THR A 117 10.97 12.03 -21.40
CA THR A 117 10.44 11.21 -22.50
C THR A 117 10.10 12.12 -23.68
N LEU A 118 10.84 11.97 -24.74
CA LEU A 118 10.56 12.60 -26.03
C LEU A 118 9.64 11.70 -26.84
N ARG A 119 8.53 12.23 -27.34
CA ARG A 119 7.65 11.54 -28.31
C ARG A 119 7.93 12.08 -29.69
N VAL A 120 8.39 11.22 -30.58
CA VAL A 120 8.68 11.51 -31.98
C VAL A 120 7.86 10.63 -32.89
N TYR A 121 7.74 11.01 -34.16
CA TYR A 121 6.96 10.32 -35.15
C TYR A 121 7.84 9.95 -36.32
N PHE A 122 7.88 8.67 -36.67
CA PHE A 122 8.63 8.13 -37.79
C PHE A 122 7.68 7.61 -38.86
N SER A 123 8.06 7.77 -40.13
CA SER A 123 7.36 7.15 -41.25
C SER A 123 7.59 5.63 -41.28
N GLU A 124 6.78 4.91 -42.03
CA GLU A 124 6.92 3.46 -42.21
C GLU A 124 8.31 3.08 -42.74
N THR A 125 8.85 3.86 -43.67
CA THR A 125 10.20 3.63 -44.24
C THR A 125 11.31 3.76 -43.21
N GLN A 126 11.19 4.70 -42.27
CA GLN A 126 12.16 4.91 -41.19
C GLN A 126 12.03 3.86 -40.07
N LEU A 127 10.80 3.30 -39.89
CA LEU A 127 10.53 2.32 -38.84
C LEU A 127 11.38 1.05 -38.99
N SER A 128 11.69 0.65 -40.24
CA SER A 128 12.50 -0.53 -40.52
C SER A 128 13.95 -0.43 -40.00
N SER A 129 14.45 0.79 -39.78
CA SER A 129 15.81 1.08 -39.35
C SER A 129 15.97 1.25 -37.83
N ILE A 130 14.86 1.23 -37.06
CA ILE A 130 14.87 1.48 -35.62
C ILE A 130 14.44 0.25 -34.82
N LYS A 131 15.04 0.10 -33.63
CA LYS A 131 14.70 -1.00 -32.69
C LYS A 131 14.56 -0.46 -31.27
N VAL A 132 13.68 -1.09 -30.50
CA VAL A 132 13.59 -0.80 -29.06
C VAL A 132 14.95 -1.10 -28.40
N GLY A 133 15.42 -0.18 -27.58
CA GLY A 133 16.73 -0.28 -26.93
C GLY A 133 17.87 0.39 -27.69
N GLN A 134 17.67 0.81 -28.95
CA GLN A 134 18.68 1.50 -29.77
C GLN A 134 18.98 2.89 -29.20
N GLU A 135 20.26 3.27 -29.22
CA GLU A 135 20.71 4.63 -28.92
C GLU A 135 20.52 5.53 -30.14
N VAL A 136 20.07 6.73 -29.91
CA VAL A 136 19.83 7.78 -30.92
C VAL A 136 20.36 9.12 -30.43
N ASN A 137 20.68 9.99 -31.37
CA ASN A 137 21.08 11.36 -31.05
C ASN A 137 19.82 12.25 -31.06
N VAL A 138 19.60 12.95 -29.95
CA VAL A 138 18.52 13.92 -29.81
C VAL A 138 19.15 15.31 -29.83
N THR A 139 18.66 16.20 -30.67
CA THR A 139 19.12 17.59 -30.75
C THR A 139 18.00 18.51 -30.29
N ILE A 140 18.38 19.50 -29.51
CA ILE A 140 17.49 20.54 -28.99
C ILE A 140 18.06 21.90 -29.39
N ASP A 141 17.19 22.77 -29.83
CA ASP A 141 17.58 24.13 -30.19
C ASP A 141 17.85 24.95 -28.93
N GLU A 142 19.05 25.52 -28.85
CA GLU A 142 19.43 26.53 -27.87
C GLU A 142 19.71 27.85 -28.57
N LYS A 143 19.84 28.94 -27.81
CA LYS A 143 20.02 30.29 -28.33
C LYS A 143 21.22 30.43 -29.26
N ASP A 144 22.30 29.69 -29.01
CA ASP A 144 23.58 29.77 -29.70
C ASP A 144 23.85 28.55 -30.60
N GLY A 145 22.81 27.77 -30.94
CA GLY A 145 22.93 26.59 -31.79
C GLY A 145 22.11 25.40 -31.29
N THR A 146 22.52 24.17 -31.64
CA THR A 146 21.87 22.93 -31.23
C THR A 146 22.73 22.18 -30.23
N LYS A 147 22.12 21.70 -29.14
CA LYS A 147 22.79 20.86 -28.14
C LYS A 147 22.40 19.39 -28.33
N PRO A 148 23.40 18.51 -28.50
CA PRO A 148 23.13 17.08 -28.64
C PRO A 148 22.97 16.37 -27.29
N TYR A 149 22.03 15.45 -27.21
CA TYR A 149 21.81 14.52 -26.10
C TYR A 149 21.78 13.10 -26.63
N LYS A 150 22.21 12.13 -25.80
CA LYS A 150 22.01 10.73 -26.09
C LYS A 150 20.65 10.30 -25.56
N GLY A 151 19.85 9.72 -26.43
CA GLY A 151 18.56 9.12 -26.10
C GLY A 151 18.52 7.63 -26.35
N LYS A 152 17.63 6.92 -25.71
CA LYS A 152 17.39 5.48 -25.92
C LYS A 152 15.93 5.27 -26.27
N ILE A 153 15.68 4.54 -27.37
CA ILE A 153 14.31 4.16 -27.78
C ILE A 153 13.75 3.20 -26.74
N SER A 154 12.69 3.61 -26.07
CA SER A 154 12.05 2.83 -25.03
C SER A 154 10.78 2.11 -25.50
N TRP A 155 10.13 2.65 -26.52
CA TRP A 155 8.86 2.11 -27.01
C TRP A 155 8.59 2.56 -28.45
N ILE A 156 7.99 1.69 -29.24
CA ILE A 156 7.54 1.92 -30.60
C ILE A 156 6.07 1.53 -30.66
N SER A 157 5.22 2.38 -31.23
CA SER A 157 3.79 2.08 -31.40
C SER A 157 3.59 0.88 -32.35
N SER A 158 2.70 -0.02 -31.98
CA SER A 158 2.29 -1.16 -32.83
C SER A 158 1.25 -0.75 -33.88
N SER A 159 0.67 0.44 -33.77
CA SER A 159 -0.34 1.00 -34.68
C SER A 159 0.10 2.35 -35.21
N ALA A 160 -0.23 2.61 -36.49
CA ALA A 160 -0.01 3.90 -37.07
C ALA A 160 -0.99 4.94 -36.50
N GLU A 161 -0.52 6.17 -36.36
CA GLU A 161 -1.31 7.33 -35.96
C GLU A 161 -1.34 8.33 -37.14
N PHE A 162 -2.36 9.16 -37.19
CA PHE A 162 -2.36 10.29 -38.13
C PHE A 162 -1.41 11.37 -37.63
N THR A 163 -0.70 12.01 -38.57
CA THR A 163 0.15 13.17 -38.18
C THR A 163 -0.74 14.24 -37.51
N PRO A 164 -0.29 14.80 -36.38
CA PRO A 164 -1.06 15.82 -35.64
C PRO A 164 -1.09 17.21 -36.35
N LYS A 165 -0.78 17.28 -37.64
CA LYS A 165 -0.90 18.54 -38.42
C LYS A 165 -2.33 18.81 -38.80
N ILE A 166 -2.77 20.05 -38.56
CA ILE A 166 -4.03 20.60 -39.09
C ILE A 166 -3.87 20.72 -40.60
N ILE A 167 -4.64 19.93 -41.37
CA ILE A 167 -4.59 19.90 -42.83
C ILE A 167 -5.31 21.16 -43.33
N GLN A 168 -4.60 21.99 -44.10
CA GLN A 168 -5.17 23.22 -44.71
C GLN A 168 -5.48 23.10 -46.22
N THR A 169 -5.09 22.02 -46.90
CA THR A 169 -5.28 21.83 -48.32
C THR A 169 -5.71 20.41 -48.69
N ARG A 170 -6.50 20.27 -49.81
CA ARG A 170 -7.04 18.99 -50.27
C ARG A 170 -5.98 17.99 -50.82
N GLU A 171 -4.73 18.39 -50.97
CA GLU A 171 -3.69 17.60 -51.65
C GLU A 171 -2.67 17.00 -50.70
N GLU A 172 -2.68 17.36 -49.42
CA GLU A 172 -1.78 16.67 -48.43
C GLU A 172 -2.36 15.31 -48.06
N ARG A 173 -1.77 14.27 -48.64
CA ARG A 173 -2.03 12.87 -48.26
C ARG A 173 -1.77 12.71 -46.76
N VAL A 174 -2.76 12.14 -46.07
CA VAL A 174 -2.62 11.77 -44.67
C VAL A 174 -1.47 10.77 -44.55
N ASN A 175 -0.31 11.24 -44.12
CA ASN A 175 0.83 10.36 -43.89
C ASN A 175 0.65 9.66 -42.55
N LEU A 176 0.54 8.34 -42.59
CA LEU A 176 0.57 7.49 -41.40
C LEU A 176 1.98 7.52 -40.81
N VAL A 177 2.04 7.73 -39.51
CA VAL A 177 3.29 7.78 -38.76
C VAL A 177 3.19 6.87 -37.52
N TYR A 178 4.33 6.40 -37.06
CA TYR A 178 4.42 5.61 -35.86
C TYR A 178 5.01 6.45 -34.72
N ALA A 179 4.33 6.48 -33.59
CA ALA A 179 4.84 7.14 -32.40
C ALA A 179 5.96 6.32 -31.76
N VAL A 180 7.05 6.97 -31.44
CA VAL A 180 8.22 6.38 -30.76
C VAL A 180 8.55 7.20 -29.54
N LYS A 181 8.80 6.55 -28.41
CA LYS A 181 9.26 7.18 -27.17
C LYS A 181 10.76 6.99 -27.01
N VAL A 182 11.45 8.08 -26.82
CA VAL A 182 12.89 8.14 -26.58
C VAL A 182 13.11 8.70 -25.18
N ILE A 183 13.83 7.98 -24.33
CA ILE A 183 14.22 8.43 -22.99
C ILE A 183 15.56 9.15 -23.11
N VAL A 184 15.61 10.35 -22.57
CA VAL A 184 16.80 11.21 -22.56
C VAL A 184 17.11 11.60 -21.12
N LYS A 185 18.35 11.46 -20.68
CA LYS A 185 18.78 11.95 -19.36
C LYS A 185 18.80 13.46 -19.36
N ASN A 186 18.22 14.05 -18.33
CA ASN A 186 18.13 15.48 -18.15
C ASN A 186 19.28 15.99 -17.27
N ASP A 187 20.03 16.95 -17.77
CA ASP A 187 21.07 17.67 -17.03
C ASP A 187 20.51 18.88 -16.25
N GLY A 188 19.19 19.08 -16.25
CA GLY A 188 18.48 20.21 -15.65
C GLY A 188 18.08 21.30 -16.66
N SER A 189 18.58 21.24 -17.88
CA SER A 189 18.24 22.21 -18.94
C SER A 189 16.95 21.84 -19.69
N LEU A 190 16.61 20.55 -19.77
CA LEU A 190 15.43 20.10 -20.46
C LEU A 190 14.16 20.43 -19.68
N LYS A 191 13.18 21.01 -20.39
CA LYS A 191 11.87 21.37 -19.82
C LYS A 191 10.75 20.64 -20.56
N ILE A 192 9.65 20.42 -19.85
CA ILE A 192 8.45 19.83 -20.45
C ILE A 192 7.91 20.75 -21.53
N GLY A 193 7.63 20.19 -22.71
CA GLY A 193 7.11 20.94 -23.86
C GLY A 193 8.17 21.52 -24.77
N MET A 194 9.47 21.32 -24.50
CA MET A 194 10.54 21.73 -25.43
C MET A 194 10.49 20.87 -26.70
N PRO A 195 10.57 21.48 -27.89
CA PRO A 195 10.73 20.76 -29.13
C PRO A 195 12.13 20.12 -29.20
N ALA A 196 12.21 18.96 -29.86
CA ALA A 196 13.47 18.27 -30.08
C ALA A 196 13.41 17.44 -31.36
N GLU A 197 14.55 17.21 -31.97
CA GLU A 197 14.70 16.39 -33.16
C GLU A 197 15.51 15.13 -32.84
N VAL A 198 15.19 14.03 -33.51
CA VAL A 198 15.94 12.76 -33.41
C VAL A 198 16.64 12.50 -34.73
N LYS A 199 17.97 12.31 -34.66
CA LYS A 199 18.79 11.86 -35.77
C LYS A 199 19.18 10.40 -35.54
N LEU A 200 18.88 9.57 -36.55
CA LEU A 200 19.22 8.13 -36.57
C LEU A 200 20.68 7.93 -36.95
#